data_1401dd61fc4b63003704fc17abf38d1d
#
_entry.id   1401dd61fc4b63003704fc17abf38d1d
#
_cell.length_a   1.000
_cell.length_b   1.000
_cell.length_c   1.000
_cell.angle_alpha   90.00
_cell.angle_beta   90.00
_cell.angle_gamma   90.00
#
_symmetry.space_group_name_H-M   'P 1'
#
loop_
_entity.id
_entity.type
_entity.pdbx_description
1 polymer ?
#
loop_
_entity_poly.entity_id
_entity_poly.type
_entity_poly.pdbx_seq_one_letter_code
_entity_poly.pdbx_strand_id
1 'polypeptide(L)'
;MHLVQCWPDLSDVACEDACYDSLSVRDFVGCRDGVPDATTPGDFRHLPGESDVGRALPGVVVARPGAAGLAVRGGSVVDATTMEAPSPPENASGSRDPETRLAKRGNQWHLGTRCHSGEDAGSGYVHSATFTAANVPDVREAHALVRPDDEFCYADAGWRGVARREEVRSDPHLSGTGWRVAMGPSRPGALAAARWADCGEERRKASVRARAEHPYQIARRTFGYAKVRYRGIAKNASRIPALLASANLPVCARAGRQEEFLGASVAAA
;
A
#
# COMPACT_ATOMS: atom_id res chain seq x y z
N MET A 1 11.89 -2.41 -16.58
CA MET A 1 11.75 -3.85 -16.32
C MET A 1 11.00 -4.18 -15.04
N HIS A 2 11.36 -3.69 -13.84
CA HIS A 2 10.73 -4.11 -12.57
C HIS A 2 9.20 -3.92 -12.54
N LEU A 3 8.65 -2.83 -13.05
CA LEU A 3 7.20 -2.64 -13.16
C LEU A 3 6.55 -3.61 -14.15
N VAL A 4 7.21 -3.88 -15.29
CA VAL A 4 6.74 -4.90 -16.26
C VAL A 4 6.74 -6.28 -15.64
N GLN A 5 7.75 -6.62 -14.85
CA GLN A 5 7.79 -7.86 -14.11
C GLN A 5 6.67 -7.97 -13.06
N CYS A 6 6.44 -6.88 -12.32
CA CYS A 6 5.44 -6.88 -11.25
C CYS A 6 4.01 -6.97 -11.76
N TRP A 7 3.68 -6.33 -12.87
CA TRP A 7 2.31 -6.18 -13.36
C TRP A 7 1.68 -7.50 -13.82
N PRO A 8 2.26 -8.25 -14.80
CA PRO A 8 1.77 -9.56 -15.20
C PRO A 8 2.39 -10.71 -14.41
N ASP A 9 3.11 -10.44 -13.33
CA ASP A 9 3.75 -11.42 -12.46
C ASP A 9 4.77 -12.33 -13.17
N LEU A 10 5.61 -11.74 -14.03
CA LEU A 10 6.61 -12.46 -14.80
C LEU A 10 7.80 -12.93 -13.94
N SER A 11 8.38 -14.08 -14.31
CA SER A 11 9.71 -14.47 -13.85
C SER A 11 10.79 -13.54 -14.45
N ASP A 12 12.02 -13.62 -13.94
CA ASP A 12 13.12 -12.79 -14.48
C ASP A 12 13.38 -13.12 -15.95
N VAL A 13 13.41 -14.38 -16.32
CA VAL A 13 13.56 -14.86 -17.70
C VAL A 13 12.38 -14.42 -18.57
N ALA A 14 11.14 -14.61 -18.10
CA ALA A 14 9.97 -14.20 -18.87
C ALA A 14 9.87 -12.69 -19.06
N CYS A 15 10.47 -11.90 -18.17
CA CYS A 15 10.55 -10.44 -18.32
C CYS A 15 11.56 -10.04 -19.41
N GLU A 16 12.67 -10.73 -19.50
CA GLU A 16 13.63 -10.60 -20.61
C GLU A 16 12.97 -10.98 -21.94
N ASP A 17 12.36 -12.18 -22.01
CA ASP A 17 11.64 -12.65 -23.21
C ASP A 17 10.57 -11.64 -23.65
N ALA A 18 9.78 -11.08 -22.75
CA ALA A 18 8.78 -10.08 -23.07
C ALA A 18 9.38 -8.79 -23.70
N CYS A 19 10.62 -8.44 -23.33
CA CYS A 19 11.32 -7.32 -23.96
C CYS A 19 11.83 -7.68 -25.36
N TYR A 20 12.12 -8.93 -25.65
CA TYR A 20 12.45 -9.38 -27.01
C TYR A 20 11.21 -9.49 -27.89
N ASP A 21 10.11 -10.02 -27.37
CA ASP A 21 8.91 -10.33 -28.13
C ASP A 21 8.03 -9.11 -28.41
N SER A 22 8.08 -8.06 -27.57
CA SER A 22 7.19 -6.90 -27.68
C SER A 22 7.94 -5.58 -27.80
N LEU A 23 7.79 -4.91 -28.93
CA LEU A 23 8.29 -3.55 -29.14
C LEU A 23 7.67 -2.57 -28.13
N SER A 24 6.39 -2.71 -27.81
CA SER A 24 5.72 -1.85 -26.82
C SER A 24 6.30 -2.00 -25.42
N VAL A 25 6.65 -3.22 -25.02
CA VAL A 25 7.32 -3.49 -23.73
C VAL A 25 8.72 -2.90 -23.76
N ARG A 26 9.46 -3.10 -24.84
CA ARG A 26 10.80 -2.55 -25.02
C ARG A 26 10.81 -1.02 -24.97
N ASP A 27 9.87 -0.37 -25.63
CA ASP A 27 9.69 1.07 -25.61
C ASP A 27 9.34 1.59 -24.20
N PHE A 28 8.41 0.89 -23.51
CA PHE A 28 8.03 1.23 -22.15
C PHE A 28 9.20 1.12 -21.16
N VAL A 29 10.02 0.09 -21.32
CA VAL A 29 11.21 -0.14 -20.48
C VAL A 29 12.35 0.84 -20.83
N GLY A 30 12.34 1.41 -22.04
CA GLY A 30 13.41 2.30 -22.54
C GLY A 30 14.66 1.54 -22.97
N CYS A 31 14.55 0.26 -23.32
CA CYS A 31 15.70 -0.60 -23.69
C CYS A 31 15.81 -0.83 -25.21
N ARG A 32 15.64 0.22 -26.01
CA ARG A 32 15.66 0.13 -27.49
C ARG A 32 17.00 -0.36 -28.05
N ASP A 33 18.11 0.08 -27.43
CA ASP A 33 19.47 -0.22 -27.90
C ASP A 33 20.02 -1.57 -27.39
N GLY A 34 19.34 -2.20 -26.43
CA GLY A 34 19.73 -3.50 -25.90
C GLY A 34 18.79 -3.95 -24.77
N VAL A 35 18.37 -5.22 -24.82
CA VAL A 35 17.52 -5.80 -23.77
C VAL A 35 18.42 -6.23 -22.61
N PRO A 36 18.15 -5.75 -21.38
CA PRO A 36 18.84 -6.23 -20.18
C PRO A 36 18.52 -7.73 -19.95
N ASP A 37 19.49 -8.48 -19.50
CA ASP A 37 19.35 -9.89 -19.22
C ASP A 37 18.49 -10.20 -17.99
N ALA A 38 18.15 -11.48 -17.78
CA ALA A 38 17.31 -11.94 -16.68
C ALA A 38 17.93 -11.70 -15.29
N THR A 39 19.25 -11.42 -15.18
CA THR A 39 19.89 -11.10 -13.89
C THR A 39 19.62 -9.68 -13.45
N THR A 40 19.46 -8.76 -14.40
CA THR A 40 19.23 -7.33 -14.15
C THR A 40 18.03 -7.05 -13.22
N PRO A 41 16.84 -7.65 -13.40
CA PRO A 41 15.75 -7.51 -12.42
C PRO A 41 16.09 -8.05 -11.04
N GLY A 42 16.91 -9.10 -10.98
CA GLY A 42 17.43 -9.67 -9.74
C GLY A 42 18.28 -8.68 -8.98
N ASP A 43 19.29 -8.13 -9.63
CA ASP A 43 20.22 -7.16 -9.05
C ASP A 43 19.49 -5.89 -8.62
N PHE A 44 18.57 -5.39 -9.46
CA PHE A 44 17.72 -4.25 -9.09
C PHE A 44 16.92 -4.50 -7.79
N ARG A 45 16.44 -5.71 -7.54
CA ARG A 45 15.71 -6.04 -6.30
C ARG A 45 16.58 -6.04 -5.04
N HIS A 46 17.90 -6.14 -5.19
CA HIS A 46 18.83 -6.01 -4.08
C HIS A 46 19.10 -4.53 -3.71
N LEU A 47 19.10 -3.63 -4.70
CA LEU A 47 19.35 -2.20 -4.50
C LEU A 47 18.33 -1.50 -3.54
N PRO A 48 17.00 -1.73 -3.62
CA PRO A 48 16.04 -1.07 -2.73
C PRO A 48 16.17 -1.48 -1.27
N GLY A 49 16.71 -2.67 -0.97
CA GLY A 49 17.01 -3.10 0.39
C GLY A 49 18.12 -2.27 1.04
N GLU A 50 19.02 -1.72 0.23
CA GLU A 50 20.16 -0.92 0.66
C GLU A 50 19.89 0.60 0.57
N SER A 51 18.94 1.05 -0.26
CA SER A 51 18.78 2.45 -0.67
C SER A 51 17.42 3.08 -0.45
N ASP A 52 16.51 2.49 0.33
CA ASP A 52 15.14 2.98 0.60
C ASP A 52 14.29 3.35 -0.65
N VAL A 53 14.75 3.05 -1.86
CA VAL A 53 14.06 3.36 -3.13
C VAL A 53 12.65 2.76 -3.16
N GLY A 54 12.49 1.55 -2.62
CA GLY A 54 11.19 0.89 -2.57
C GLY A 54 10.17 1.66 -1.72
N ARG A 55 10.60 2.31 -0.66
CA ARG A 55 9.74 3.14 0.22
C ARG A 55 9.40 4.48 -0.41
N ALA A 56 10.29 5.04 -1.22
CA ALA A 56 10.08 6.33 -1.88
C ALA A 56 9.13 6.25 -3.10
N LEU A 57 8.99 5.09 -3.74
CA LEU A 57 8.21 4.92 -4.97
C LEU A 57 6.74 5.39 -4.85
N PRO A 58 5.97 5.05 -3.80
CA PRO A 58 4.61 5.57 -3.65
C PRO A 58 4.57 7.10 -3.61
N GLY A 59 5.48 7.72 -2.87
CA GLY A 59 5.59 9.18 -2.78
C GLY A 59 5.89 9.84 -4.11
N VAL A 60 6.78 9.26 -4.93
CA VAL A 60 7.09 9.79 -6.28
C VAL A 60 5.88 9.71 -7.20
N VAL A 61 5.11 8.62 -7.14
CA VAL A 61 3.89 8.48 -7.96
C VAL A 61 2.80 9.45 -7.51
N VAL A 62 2.70 9.75 -6.22
CA VAL A 62 1.73 10.72 -5.66
C VAL A 62 2.15 12.17 -5.91
N ALA A 63 3.45 12.46 -5.96
CA ALA A 63 3.94 13.82 -6.20
C ALA A 63 3.48 14.39 -7.56
N ARG A 64 3.38 13.56 -8.59
CA ARG A 64 2.89 13.97 -9.92
C ARG A 64 1.41 14.39 -9.92
N PRO A 65 0.47 13.58 -9.41
CA PRO A 65 -0.92 14.01 -9.24
C PRO A 65 -1.08 15.20 -8.31
N GLY A 66 -0.25 15.31 -7.26
CA GLY A 66 -0.25 16.46 -6.35
C GLY A 66 0.12 17.77 -7.06
N ALA A 67 1.09 17.72 -7.97
CA ALA A 67 1.47 18.85 -8.81
C ALA A 67 0.36 19.24 -9.81
N ALA A 68 -0.49 18.28 -10.22
CA ALA A 68 -1.65 18.49 -11.08
C ALA A 68 -2.95 18.82 -10.27
N GLY A 69 -2.87 19.03 -8.96
CA GLY A 69 -4.05 19.34 -8.13
C GLY A 69 -4.96 18.15 -7.81
N LEU A 70 -4.58 16.94 -8.21
CA LEU A 70 -5.37 15.72 -8.03
C LEU A 70 -5.23 15.10 -6.63
N ALA A 71 -4.25 15.50 -5.84
CA ALA A 71 -4.09 15.07 -4.45
C ALA A 71 -4.85 16.00 -3.51
N VAL A 72 -5.86 15.49 -2.86
CA VAL A 72 -6.63 16.23 -1.85
C VAL A 72 -5.90 16.12 -0.52
N ARG A 73 -5.33 17.21 -0.05
CA ARG A 73 -4.70 17.29 1.27
C ARG A 73 -5.81 17.35 2.34
N GLY A 74 -6.21 16.22 2.87
CA GLY A 74 -7.30 16.14 3.87
C GLY A 74 -7.00 15.20 5.02
N GLY A 75 -5.77 14.69 5.11
CA GLY A 75 -5.35 13.70 6.10
C GLY A 75 -5.03 12.35 5.47
N SER A 76 -4.55 11.43 6.28
CA SER A 76 -4.22 10.05 5.87
C SER A 76 -5.24 9.04 6.35
N VAL A 77 -5.33 7.94 5.63
CA VAL A 77 -5.91 6.67 6.11
C VAL A 77 -4.77 5.69 6.28
N VAL A 78 -4.70 5.03 7.40
CA VAL A 78 -3.73 3.95 7.62
C VAL A 78 -4.43 2.61 7.70
N ASP A 79 -3.92 1.65 6.95
CA ASP A 79 -4.44 0.28 6.93
C ASP A 79 -3.28 -0.73 6.87
N ALA A 80 -3.59 -1.97 7.19
CA ALA A 80 -2.62 -3.04 7.11
C ALA A 80 -3.26 -4.35 6.66
N THR A 81 -2.57 -5.05 5.78
CA THR A 81 -3.01 -6.36 5.31
C THR A 81 -1.94 -7.42 5.57
N THR A 82 -2.38 -8.61 5.95
CA THR A 82 -1.49 -9.77 6.07
C THR A 82 -1.26 -10.39 4.70
N MET A 83 0.00 -10.60 4.36
CA MET A 83 0.43 -11.35 3.19
C MET A 83 0.92 -12.72 3.64
N GLU A 84 0.25 -13.77 3.18
CA GLU A 84 0.59 -15.13 3.57
C GLU A 84 1.95 -15.53 2.98
N ALA A 85 2.74 -16.22 3.78
CA ALA A 85 3.96 -16.86 3.28
C ALA A 85 3.60 -18.21 2.64
N PRO A 86 4.30 -18.63 1.58
CA PRO A 86 4.17 -19.99 1.06
C PRO A 86 4.46 -21.02 2.16
N SER A 87 3.64 -22.06 2.21
CA SER A 87 3.90 -23.19 3.10
C SER A 87 5.17 -23.95 2.68
N PRO A 88 5.85 -24.70 3.58
CA PRO A 88 7.05 -25.46 3.24
C PRO A 88 6.90 -26.35 2.01
N PRO A 89 5.77 -27.06 1.78
CA PRO A 89 5.57 -27.84 0.56
C PRO A 89 5.46 -27.01 -0.73
N GLU A 90 5.12 -25.71 -0.61
CA GLU A 90 4.93 -24.81 -1.76
C GLU A 90 6.22 -24.08 -2.17
N ASN A 91 7.30 -24.17 -1.41
CA ASN A 91 8.56 -23.51 -1.75
C ASN A 91 9.68 -24.50 -2.09
N ALA A 92 10.57 -24.09 -3.00
CA ALA A 92 11.66 -24.94 -3.50
C ALA A 92 12.64 -25.39 -2.41
N SER A 93 12.78 -24.66 -1.32
CA SER A 93 13.68 -25.00 -0.22
C SER A 93 13.08 -26.02 0.76
N GLY A 94 11.77 -26.30 0.69
CA GLY A 94 11.07 -27.15 1.65
C GLY A 94 11.15 -26.68 3.10
N SER A 95 11.57 -25.43 3.34
CA SER A 95 11.80 -24.88 4.67
C SER A 95 11.08 -23.55 4.87
N ARG A 96 10.63 -23.31 6.11
CA ARG A 96 9.97 -22.06 6.48
C ARG A 96 10.95 -20.87 6.38
N ASP A 97 10.46 -19.73 5.89
CA ASP A 97 11.20 -18.48 5.94
C ASP A 97 11.35 -18.00 7.40
N PRO A 98 12.58 -17.81 7.90
CA PRO A 98 12.82 -17.45 9.30
C PRO A 98 12.36 -16.03 9.66
N GLU A 99 12.13 -15.16 8.68
CA GLU A 99 11.67 -13.79 8.89
C GLU A 99 10.14 -13.68 8.94
N THR A 100 9.42 -14.73 8.52
CA THR A 100 7.96 -14.77 8.66
C THR A 100 7.55 -15.11 10.09
N ARG A 101 6.42 -14.55 10.53
CA ARG A 101 5.89 -14.77 11.88
C ARG A 101 4.41 -15.15 11.82
N LEU A 102 3.96 -15.80 12.88
CA LEU A 102 2.55 -16.08 13.09
C LEU A 102 1.84 -14.84 13.65
N ALA A 103 0.72 -14.50 13.04
CA ALA A 103 -0.20 -13.50 13.54
C ALA A 103 -1.61 -14.08 13.62
N LYS A 104 -2.35 -13.74 14.67
CA LYS A 104 -3.74 -14.16 14.84
C LYS A 104 -4.67 -13.10 14.25
N ARG A 105 -5.55 -13.53 13.33
CA ARG A 105 -6.61 -12.69 12.77
C ARG A 105 -7.96 -13.38 13.02
N GLY A 106 -8.77 -12.78 13.86
CA GLY A 106 -9.97 -13.48 14.35
C GLY A 106 -9.58 -14.76 15.13
N ASN A 107 -10.10 -15.90 14.71
CA ASN A 107 -9.79 -17.20 15.31
C ASN A 107 -8.73 -18.02 14.54
N GLN A 108 -8.15 -17.46 13.47
CA GLN A 108 -7.18 -18.16 12.63
C GLN A 108 -5.78 -17.60 12.81
N TRP A 109 -4.80 -18.48 12.73
CA TRP A 109 -3.38 -18.14 12.71
C TRP A 109 -2.89 -18.10 11.27
N HIS A 110 -2.25 -17.00 10.89
CA HIS A 110 -1.65 -16.80 9.57
C HIS A 110 -0.14 -16.66 9.73
N LEU A 111 0.60 -17.47 8.99
CA LEU A 111 2.04 -17.32 8.87
C LEU A 111 2.34 -16.37 7.71
N GLY A 112 3.12 -15.33 7.96
CA GLY A 112 3.42 -14.41 6.88
C GLY A 112 4.13 -13.15 7.34
N THR A 113 3.86 -12.13 6.58
CA THR A 113 4.36 -10.76 6.74
C THR A 113 3.17 -9.80 6.73
N ARG A 114 3.40 -8.56 7.07
CA ARG A 114 2.39 -7.51 7.09
C ARG A 114 2.80 -6.35 6.22
N CYS A 115 1.91 -5.93 5.34
CA CYS A 115 2.05 -4.72 4.58
C CYS A 115 1.18 -3.64 5.23
N HIS A 116 1.79 -2.53 5.56
CA HIS A 116 1.12 -1.35 6.08
C HIS A 116 1.17 -0.27 5.02
N SER A 117 0.09 0.48 4.87
CA SER A 117 0.00 1.57 3.91
C SER A 117 -0.61 2.82 4.54
N GLY A 118 -0.17 3.96 4.02
CA GLY A 118 -0.78 5.25 4.25
C GLY A 118 -1.35 5.77 2.93
N GLU A 119 -2.65 6.04 2.91
CA GLU A 119 -3.37 6.57 1.77
C GLU A 119 -3.89 7.97 2.05
N ASP A 120 -3.96 8.80 1.04
CA ASP A 120 -4.63 10.09 1.11
C ASP A 120 -6.14 9.91 1.32
N ALA A 121 -6.68 10.50 2.37
CA ALA A 121 -8.08 10.33 2.78
C ALA A 121 -9.09 10.87 1.74
N GLY A 122 -8.69 11.82 0.91
CA GLY A 122 -9.53 12.39 -0.15
C GLY A 122 -9.53 11.54 -1.41
N SER A 123 -8.36 11.27 -1.94
CA SER A 123 -8.17 10.60 -3.24
C SER A 123 -8.05 9.08 -3.15
N GLY A 124 -7.63 8.54 -2.00
CA GLY A 124 -7.30 7.12 -1.83
C GLY A 124 -5.96 6.71 -2.45
N TYR A 125 -5.10 7.66 -2.82
CA TYR A 125 -3.76 7.36 -3.32
C TYR A 125 -2.84 6.88 -2.20
N VAL A 126 -2.12 5.81 -2.45
CA VAL A 126 -1.05 5.35 -1.56
C VAL A 126 0.12 6.31 -1.65
N HIS A 127 0.48 6.92 -0.54
CA HIS A 127 1.63 7.82 -0.43
C HIS A 127 2.80 7.23 0.36
N SER A 128 2.53 6.22 1.19
CA SER A 128 3.55 5.52 1.97
C SER A 128 3.21 4.05 2.13
N ALA A 129 4.21 3.22 2.25
CA ALA A 129 4.04 1.80 2.54
C ALA A 129 5.25 1.26 3.27
N THR A 130 5.02 0.38 4.24
CA THR A 130 6.05 -0.38 4.94
C THR A 130 5.71 -1.86 4.95
N PHE A 131 6.73 -2.68 5.17
CA PHE A 131 6.59 -4.13 5.14
C PHE A 131 7.35 -4.74 6.29
N THR A 132 6.65 -5.52 7.13
CA THR A 132 7.17 -6.05 8.37
C THR A 132 6.83 -7.52 8.55
N ALA A 133 7.38 -8.16 9.57
CA ALA A 133 6.90 -9.45 10.04
C ALA A 133 5.44 -9.34 10.54
N ALA A 134 4.64 -10.39 10.35
CA ALA A 134 3.19 -10.33 10.64
C ALA A 134 2.84 -10.01 12.11
N ASN A 135 3.76 -10.22 13.04
CA ASN A 135 3.57 -9.95 14.46
C ASN A 135 3.91 -8.51 14.89
N VAL A 136 4.39 -7.67 13.97
CA VAL A 136 4.66 -6.25 14.27
C VAL A 136 3.33 -5.50 14.37
N PRO A 137 3.06 -4.80 15.49
CA PRO A 137 1.85 -4.00 15.64
C PRO A 137 1.84 -2.81 14.68
N ASP A 138 0.69 -2.53 14.05
CA ASP A 138 0.51 -1.47 13.07
C ASP A 138 0.93 -0.09 13.58
N VAL A 139 0.68 0.18 14.85
CA VAL A 139 0.99 1.46 15.49
C VAL A 139 2.50 1.80 15.46
N ARG A 140 3.38 0.78 15.40
CA ARG A 140 4.83 1.03 15.29
C ARG A 140 5.24 1.66 13.97
N GLU A 141 4.42 1.45 12.94
CA GLU A 141 4.67 1.99 11.60
C GLU A 141 4.05 3.39 11.41
N ALA A 142 3.38 3.95 12.43
CA ALA A 142 2.66 5.22 12.34
C ALA A 142 3.51 6.37 11.78
N HIS A 143 4.76 6.50 12.25
CA HIS A 143 5.68 7.55 11.82
C HIS A 143 5.98 7.48 10.30
N ALA A 144 6.07 6.27 9.76
CA ALA A 144 6.37 6.06 8.34
C ALA A 144 5.12 6.16 7.44
N LEU A 145 3.91 6.09 8.02
CA LEU A 145 2.65 6.02 7.27
C LEU A 145 1.88 7.34 7.26
N VAL A 146 2.01 8.17 8.29
CA VAL A 146 1.32 9.46 8.41
C VAL A 146 2.23 10.55 7.86
N ARG A 147 1.70 11.47 7.08
CA ARG A 147 2.47 12.61 6.54
C ARG A 147 2.62 13.71 7.60
N PRO A 148 3.71 14.49 7.57
CA PRO A 148 3.92 15.58 8.53
C PRO A 148 2.85 16.69 8.51
N ASP A 149 2.20 16.87 7.38
CA ASP A 149 1.17 17.88 7.14
C ASP A 149 -0.27 17.36 7.31
N ASP A 150 -0.44 16.12 7.78
CA ASP A 150 -1.77 15.54 8.01
C ASP A 150 -2.40 16.07 9.30
N GLU A 151 -3.50 16.79 9.17
CA GLU A 151 -4.32 17.22 10.32
C GLU A 151 -5.03 16.02 10.97
N PHE A 152 -5.45 15.04 10.18
CA PHE A 152 -6.21 13.87 10.63
C PHE A 152 -5.65 12.58 10.07
N CYS A 153 -5.73 11.53 10.89
CA CYS A 153 -5.43 10.17 10.45
C CYS A 153 -6.58 9.23 10.82
N TYR A 154 -7.12 8.57 9.81
CA TYR A 154 -8.17 7.56 9.95
C TYR A 154 -7.54 6.20 10.10
N ALA A 155 -8.02 5.42 11.07
CA ALA A 155 -7.48 4.09 11.35
C ALA A 155 -8.59 3.11 11.77
N ASP A 156 -8.31 1.82 11.70
CA ASP A 156 -9.22 0.79 12.16
C ASP A 156 -9.20 0.64 13.70
N ALA A 157 -10.03 -0.26 14.22
CA ALA A 157 -10.14 -0.51 15.66
C ALA A 157 -8.85 -1.10 16.27
N GLY A 158 -7.94 -1.62 15.49
CA GLY A 158 -6.63 -2.09 15.94
C GLY A 158 -5.74 -0.96 16.46
N TRP A 159 -5.99 0.26 16.01
CA TRP A 159 -5.26 1.47 16.43
C TRP A 159 -5.81 2.14 17.70
N ARG A 160 -6.73 1.49 18.41
CA ARG A 160 -7.30 2.07 19.63
C ARG A 160 -6.22 2.46 20.63
N GLY A 161 -6.34 3.68 21.15
CA GLY A 161 -5.39 4.22 22.13
C GLY A 161 -4.07 4.70 21.54
N VAL A 162 -3.95 4.78 20.20
CA VAL A 162 -2.75 5.27 19.51
C VAL A 162 -2.28 6.62 20.05
N ALA A 163 -3.17 7.58 20.20
CA ALA A 163 -2.88 8.92 20.70
C ALA A 163 -2.35 8.96 22.16
N ARG A 164 -2.52 7.87 22.93
CA ARG A 164 -2.04 7.75 24.32
C ARG A 164 -0.69 7.07 24.43
N ARG A 165 -0.18 6.50 23.33
CA ARG A 165 1.11 5.81 23.33
C ARG A 165 2.25 6.80 23.42
N GLU A 166 3.27 6.46 24.18
CA GLU A 166 4.43 7.33 24.38
C GLU A 166 5.17 7.59 23.07
N GLU A 167 5.31 6.57 22.22
CA GLU A 167 5.94 6.68 20.89
C GLU A 167 5.25 7.71 19.98
N VAL A 168 3.92 7.89 20.15
CA VAL A 168 3.12 8.84 19.35
C VAL A 168 3.13 10.24 20.00
N ARG A 169 3.08 10.29 21.33
CA ARG A 169 3.04 11.56 22.06
C ARG A 169 4.39 12.30 22.04
N SER A 170 5.48 11.56 22.10
CA SER A 170 6.84 12.10 22.08
C SER A 170 7.35 12.42 20.67
N ASP A 171 6.66 11.93 19.63
CA ASP A 171 7.01 12.19 18.24
C ASP A 171 6.41 13.53 17.78
N PRO A 172 7.24 14.54 17.46
CA PRO A 172 6.74 15.86 17.00
C PRO A 172 5.86 15.77 15.74
N HIS A 173 6.10 14.77 14.89
CA HIS A 173 5.35 14.50 13.68
C HIS A 173 3.93 14.01 14.00
N LEU A 174 3.77 13.11 14.97
CA LEU A 174 2.51 12.42 15.26
C LEU A 174 1.70 13.08 16.39
N SER A 175 2.34 13.85 17.26
CA SER A 175 1.71 14.40 18.47
C SER A 175 0.57 15.37 18.17
N GLY A 176 0.62 16.07 17.02
CA GLY A 176 -0.41 17.00 16.56
C GLY A 176 -1.51 16.35 15.71
N THR A 177 -1.38 15.09 15.33
CA THR A 177 -2.33 14.42 14.45
C THR A 177 -3.64 14.11 15.16
N GLY A 178 -4.76 14.51 14.57
CA GLY A 178 -6.13 14.18 15.02
C GLY A 178 -6.52 12.75 14.66
N TRP A 179 -6.33 11.79 15.57
CA TRP A 179 -6.63 10.37 15.31
C TRP A 179 -8.12 10.07 15.28
N ARG A 180 -8.63 9.57 14.16
CA ARG A 180 -10.02 9.17 13.92
C ARG A 180 -10.13 7.65 13.81
N VAL A 181 -9.97 6.99 14.96
CA VAL A 181 -10.02 5.54 15.05
C VAL A 181 -11.47 5.05 15.01
N ALA A 182 -11.75 4.04 14.18
CA ALA A 182 -13.06 3.42 14.10
C ALA A 182 -13.40 2.68 15.39
N MET A 183 -14.68 2.72 15.77
CA MET A 183 -15.16 1.89 16.86
C MET A 183 -15.15 0.42 16.42
N GLY A 184 -14.57 -0.47 17.24
CA GLY A 184 -14.69 -1.90 17.01
C GLY A 184 -16.09 -2.41 17.31
N PRO A 185 -16.39 -3.67 16.95
CA PRO A 185 -17.65 -4.28 17.27
C PRO A 185 -17.88 -4.23 18.78
N SER A 186 -18.90 -3.49 19.18
CA SER A 186 -19.29 -3.35 20.59
C SER A 186 -20.04 -4.61 21.02
N ARG A 187 -19.88 -5.00 22.31
CA ARG A 187 -20.75 -6.01 22.89
C ARG A 187 -22.20 -5.53 22.81
N PRO A 188 -23.16 -6.40 22.42
CA PRO A 188 -24.57 -6.03 22.42
C PRO A 188 -24.99 -5.61 23.84
N GLY A 189 -25.56 -4.42 23.97
CA GLY A 189 -26.16 -3.95 25.22
C GLY A 189 -25.69 -2.60 25.79
N ALA A 190 -24.49 -2.12 25.45
CA ALA A 190 -23.94 -0.89 26.09
C ALA A 190 -24.19 0.45 25.32
N LEU A 191 -24.90 0.43 24.19
CA LEU A 191 -24.80 1.48 23.17
C LEU A 191 -26.13 2.09 22.67
N ALA A 192 -27.24 1.94 23.36
CA ALA A 192 -28.52 2.34 22.78
C ALA A 192 -28.73 3.87 22.71
N ALA A 193 -28.24 4.64 23.68
CA ALA A 193 -28.56 6.08 23.80
C ALA A 193 -27.51 7.04 23.19
N ALA A 194 -26.22 6.69 23.19
CA ALA A 194 -25.15 7.50 22.56
C ALA A 194 -25.07 7.34 21.02
N ARG A 195 -25.88 6.47 20.46
CA ARG A 195 -25.75 5.92 19.10
C ARG A 195 -26.05 6.87 17.95
N TRP A 196 -26.87 7.89 18.11
CA TRP A 196 -27.37 8.65 16.95
C TRP A 196 -26.40 9.72 16.47
N ALA A 197 -25.74 10.42 17.37
CA ALA A 197 -24.70 11.41 17.00
C ALA A 197 -23.44 10.70 16.45
N ASP A 198 -23.06 9.58 17.07
CA ASP A 198 -21.89 8.80 16.68
C ASP A 198 -22.06 8.03 15.34
N CYS A 199 -23.30 7.68 14.96
CA CYS A 199 -23.55 6.96 13.70
C CYS A 199 -23.12 7.74 12.46
N GLY A 200 -23.26 9.05 12.44
CA GLY A 200 -22.84 9.90 11.32
C GLY A 200 -21.33 9.95 11.17
N GLU A 201 -20.61 10.08 12.27
CA GLU A 201 -19.15 10.10 12.29
C GLU A 201 -18.58 8.72 11.96
N GLU A 202 -19.10 7.65 12.51
CA GLU A 202 -18.67 6.29 12.20
C GLU A 202 -18.92 5.91 10.73
N ARG A 203 -20.04 6.36 10.14
CA ARG A 203 -20.29 6.20 8.68
C ARG A 203 -19.27 6.95 7.86
N ARG A 204 -18.90 8.17 8.27
CA ARG A 204 -17.86 8.95 7.60
C ARG A 204 -16.51 8.24 7.69
N LYS A 205 -16.10 7.77 8.89
CA LYS A 205 -14.88 6.98 9.08
C LYS A 205 -14.89 5.74 8.20
N ALA A 206 -15.98 4.98 8.16
CA ALA A 206 -16.13 3.80 7.33
C ALA A 206 -16.03 4.12 5.83
N SER A 207 -16.67 5.19 5.36
CA SER A 207 -16.61 5.63 3.97
C SER A 207 -15.20 6.03 3.54
N VAL A 208 -14.49 6.76 4.40
CA VAL A 208 -13.09 7.17 4.12
C VAL A 208 -12.19 5.94 4.08
N ARG A 209 -12.31 5.04 5.06
CA ARG A 209 -11.50 3.81 5.14
C ARG A 209 -11.75 2.82 4.00
N ALA A 210 -12.96 2.77 3.47
CA ALA A 210 -13.26 1.91 2.32
C ALA A 210 -12.38 2.21 1.09
N ARG A 211 -11.82 3.42 1.00
CA ARG A 211 -10.88 3.80 -0.06
C ARG A 211 -9.50 3.17 0.13
N ALA A 212 -9.06 2.99 1.36
CA ALA A 212 -7.77 2.38 1.70
C ALA A 212 -7.71 0.88 1.37
N GLU A 213 -8.84 0.19 1.33
CA GLU A 213 -8.88 -1.22 0.90
C GLU A 213 -8.67 -1.40 -0.62
N HIS A 214 -8.87 -0.33 -1.40
CA HIS A 214 -8.83 -0.38 -2.86
C HIS A 214 -7.44 -0.72 -3.42
N PRO A 215 -6.32 -0.13 -2.97
CA PRO A 215 -4.98 -0.50 -3.44
C PRO A 215 -4.64 -1.97 -3.21
N TYR A 216 -5.02 -2.52 -2.06
CA TYR A 216 -4.81 -3.95 -1.77
C TYR A 216 -5.66 -4.86 -2.64
N GLN A 217 -6.88 -4.44 -2.99
CA GLN A 217 -7.72 -5.19 -3.93
C GLN A 217 -7.11 -5.19 -5.33
N ILE A 218 -6.55 -4.06 -5.79
CA ILE A 218 -5.84 -3.99 -7.07
C ILE A 218 -4.60 -4.90 -7.02
N ALA A 219 -3.79 -4.82 -5.96
CA ALA A 219 -2.61 -5.66 -5.81
C ALA A 219 -2.95 -7.16 -5.90
N ARG A 220 -4.06 -7.58 -5.27
CA ARG A 220 -4.48 -8.97 -5.28
C ARG A 220 -5.14 -9.41 -6.59
N ARG A 221 -6.06 -8.59 -7.15
CA ARG A 221 -6.89 -8.97 -8.30
C ARG A 221 -6.22 -8.69 -9.63
N THR A 222 -5.51 -7.55 -9.73
CA THR A 222 -4.89 -7.13 -10.99
C THR A 222 -3.47 -7.65 -11.12
N PHE A 223 -2.71 -7.65 -10.01
CA PHE A 223 -1.31 -8.08 -10.01
C PHE A 223 -1.10 -9.49 -9.46
N GLY A 224 -2.17 -10.22 -9.10
CA GLY A 224 -2.11 -11.59 -8.61
C GLY A 224 -1.36 -11.76 -7.28
N TYR A 225 -1.11 -10.68 -6.54
CA TYR A 225 -0.26 -10.70 -5.36
C TYR A 225 -1.04 -11.11 -4.10
N ALA A 226 -1.29 -12.42 -3.96
CA ALA A 226 -1.98 -12.99 -2.80
C ALA A 226 -1.03 -13.51 -1.71
N LYS A 227 0.16 -14.00 -2.10
CA LYS A 227 1.20 -14.53 -1.20
C LYS A 227 2.51 -13.80 -1.44
N VAL A 228 3.38 -13.74 -0.42
CA VAL A 228 4.76 -13.26 -0.60
C VAL A 228 5.52 -14.17 -1.54
N ARG A 229 6.29 -13.57 -2.45
CA ARG A 229 6.95 -14.30 -3.53
C ARG A 229 8.40 -14.64 -3.24
N TYR A 230 9.07 -13.77 -2.52
CA TYR A 230 10.48 -13.92 -2.21
C TYR A 230 10.67 -14.33 -0.75
N ARG A 231 11.75 -15.05 -0.49
CA ARG A 231 12.20 -15.34 0.86
C ARG A 231 12.88 -14.11 1.45
N GLY A 232 12.51 -13.76 2.67
CA GLY A 232 13.01 -12.59 3.40
C GLY A 232 12.16 -11.33 3.23
N ILE A 233 12.18 -10.48 4.27
CA ILE A 233 11.42 -9.23 4.32
C ILE A 233 11.96 -8.23 3.30
N ALA A 234 13.28 -8.04 3.21
CA ALA A 234 13.90 -7.03 2.37
C ALA A 234 13.50 -7.13 0.88
N LYS A 235 13.50 -8.34 0.32
CA LYS A 235 13.13 -8.56 -1.09
C LYS A 235 11.66 -8.29 -1.39
N ASN A 236 10.77 -8.60 -0.44
CA ASN A 236 9.35 -8.30 -0.55
C ASN A 236 9.05 -6.82 -0.28
N ALA A 237 9.84 -6.17 0.59
CA ALA A 237 9.73 -4.74 0.89
C ALA A 237 9.99 -3.83 -0.31
N SER A 238 10.73 -4.28 -1.33
CA SER A 238 10.89 -3.53 -2.58
C SER A 238 9.71 -3.71 -3.55
N ARG A 239 9.14 -4.92 -3.60
CA ARG A 239 8.07 -5.26 -4.55
C ARG A 239 6.72 -4.68 -4.16
N ILE A 240 6.33 -4.80 -2.89
CA ILE A 240 4.98 -4.42 -2.44
C ILE A 240 4.73 -2.92 -2.58
N PRO A 241 5.62 -2.01 -2.15
CA PRO A 241 5.46 -0.59 -2.42
C PRO A 241 5.36 -0.27 -3.91
N ALA A 242 6.11 -0.97 -4.76
CA ALA A 242 6.01 -0.80 -6.21
C ALA A 242 4.62 -1.22 -6.76
N LEU A 243 4.05 -2.31 -6.26
CA LEU A 243 2.69 -2.74 -6.64
C LEU A 243 1.63 -1.75 -6.14
N LEU A 244 1.74 -1.26 -4.91
CA LEU A 244 0.83 -0.26 -4.36
C LEU A 244 0.94 1.08 -5.10
N ALA A 245 2.16 1.51 -5.44
CA ALA A 245 2.38 2.67 -6.29
C ALA A 245 1.74 2.48 -7.67
N SER A 246 1.85 1.27 -8.26
CA SER A 246 1.20 0.93 -9.52
C SER A 246 -0.32 0.93 -9.42
N ALA A 247 -0.89 0.62 -8.24
CA ALA A 247 -2.32 0.72 -7.99
C ALA A 247 -2.85 2.16 -8.06
N ASN A 248 -1.99 3.17 -7.91
CA ASN A 248 -2.36 4.58 -8.09
C ASN A 248 -2.59 4.92 -9.57
N LEU A 249 -1.96 4.24 -10.52
CA LEU A 249 -2.03 4.58 -11.95
C LEU A 249 -3.46 4.54 -12.51
N PRO A 250 -4.30 3.51 -12.28
CA PRO A 250 -5.69 3.53 -12.74
C PRO A 250 -6.53 4.64 -12.12
N VAL A 251 -6.22 5.05 -10.89
CA VAL A 251 -6.94 6.13 -10.19
C VAL A 251 -6.56 7.47 -10.82
N CYS A 252 -5.26 7.71 -11.08
CA CYS A 252 -4.78 8.88 -11.81
C CYS A 252 -5.39 8.99 -13.22
N ALA A 253 -5.42 7.86 -13.95
CA ALA A 253 -5.97 7.83 -15.31
C ALA A 253 -7.49 8.10 -15.35
N ARG A 254 -8.23 7.75 -14.31
CA ARG A 254 -9.66 8.09 -14.19
C ARG A 254 -9.86 9.56 -13.87
N ALA A 255 -9.07 10.11 -12.96
CA ALA A 255 -9.14 11.53 -12.58
C ALA A 255 -8.79 12.43 -13.78
N GLY A 256 -7.71 12.15 -14.52
CA GLY A 256 -7.32 12.91 -15.72
C GLY A 256 -8.40 12.89 -16.80
N ARG A 257 -9.04 11.74 -17.08
CA ARG A 257 -10.18 11.67 -18.02
C ARG A 257 -11.39 12.47 -17.56
N GLN A 258 -11.63 12.56 -16.26
CA GLN A 258 -12.73 13.35 -15.73
C GLN A 258 -12.48 14.85 -15.90
N GLU A 259 -11.26 15.31 -15.74
CA GLU A 259 -10.88 16.71 -15.99
C GLU A 259 -10.93 17.06 -17.48
N GLU A 260 -10.47 16.19 -18.37
CA GLU A 260 -10.60 16.38 -19.83
C GLU A 260 -12.07 16.47 -20.24
N PHE A 261 -12.93 15.61 -19.68
CA PHE A 261 -14.37 15.62 -19.96
C PHE A 261 -15.04 16.91 -19.47
N LEU A 262 -14.72 17.35 -18.24
CA LEU A 262 -15.24 18.59 -17.67
C LEU A 262 -14.69 19.81 -18.42
N GLY A 263 -13.41 19.83 -18.77
CA GLY A 263 -12.81 20.89 -19.55
C GLY A 263 -13.41 21.00 -20.95
N ALA A 264 -13.68 19.89 -21.63
CA ALA A 264 -14.36 19.88 -22.93
C ALA A 264 -15.82 20.37 -22.84
N SER A 265 -16.53 20.06 -21.74
CA SER A 265 -17.90 20.52 -21.48
C SER A 265 -17.97 22.02 -21.25
N VAL A 266 -16.98 22.61 -20.57
CA VAL A 266 -16.91 24.06 -20.32
C VAL A 266 -16.50 24.83 -21.59
N ALA A 267 -15.70 24.24 -22.46
CA ALA A 267 -15.28 24.85 -23.73
C ALA A 267 -16.39 24.79 -24.81
N ALA A 268 -17.40 23.93 -24.60
CA ALA A 268 -18.55 23.75 -25.52
C ALA A 268 -19.82 24.52 -25.10
N ALA A 269 -19.79 25.22 -23.97
CA ALA A 269 -20.85 26.08 -23.46
C ALA A 269 -20.49 27.56 -23.57
#